data_51603468203e01d1beed13fdd171720f
#
_entry.id   51603468203e01d1beed13fdd171720f
#
_cell.length_a   1.000
_cell.length_b   1.000
_cell.length_c   1.000
_cell.angle_alpha   90.00
_cell.angle_beta   90.00
_cell.angle_gamma   90.00
#
_symmetry.space_group_name_H-M   'P 1'
#
loop_
_entity.id
_entity.type
_entity.pdbx_description
1 polymer ?
#
loop_
_entity_poly.entity_id
_entity_poly.type
_entity_poly.pdbx_seq_one_letter_code
_entity_poly.pdbx_strand_id
1 'polypeptide(L)'
;MSAASSLDAGLSIRDLRKRYGRTVALDSIDLDLRPGEVLGVAGPNGAGKSTLVRILAGEERADAGIITLGAVPWSPIDGWTEVAVVHQEAQLFPNLTVAENLLAGREGCGLLRPRSGADDQRLMEALGLGPLAAVPLEACSIATQQRVEIARALARNARVFLFDEPNSALTDEESNELFREMHKIAESGCIVILVTHRLSDLVDHAARVVVIRDGLVAHWLEGADLTEEAIARQLVLGGDKAARNDAAARSKAVDRAPLVTLASWTHPGSVFQDVAFAAPAGEIVALMGVEGSGARELLRSMSGLERCAGRIEIGGRHGAAAMLACSAYVPATRQESLYTNLSVGENLLVRLGVPEIAGSGLRLRFVAMRTLALTLARRFMVKSPTITQGIRSLSGGNQQKVAIAQALAREPLLLLLEEPTRGVDIQSKREIYRLLHAFVALGHVVVMYCTEVLEVFDAADRVIVVSDGRLSPSLALCDYAHVEQLATDVTRLERHGRAQAGVLVPG
;
A
#
# COMPACT_ATOMS: atom_id res chain seq x y z
N MET A 1 -13.24 -46.91 7.63
CA MET A 1 -13.09 -46.39 6.26
C MET A 1 -12.14 -45.23 6.36
N SER A 2 -11.15 -45.26 5.54
CA SER A 2 -9.81 -44.71 5.64
C SER A 2 -9.71 -43.19 5.65
N ALA A 3 -8.93 -42.63 6.58
CA ALA A 3 -8.58 -41.18 6.67
C ALA A 3 -7.62 -40.68 5.54
N ALA A 4 -7.26 -41.56 4.60
CA ALA A 4 -6.32 -41.27 3.53
C ALA A 4 -6.93 -40.59 2.28
N SER A 5 -8.25 -40.44 2.17
CA SER A 5 -8.92 -39.92 0.96
C SER A 5 -9.30 -38.43 1.02
N SER A 6 -8.97 -37.72 2.10
CA SER A 6 -9.39 -36.32 2.29
C SER A 6 -8.31 -35.28 1.87
N LEU A 7 -7.06 -35.68 1.68
CA LEU A 7 -5.96 -34.78 1.33
C LEU A 7 -5.86 -34.48 -0.19
N ASP A 8 -6.48 -35.28 -1.04
CA ASP A 8 -6.48 -35.10 -2.50
C ASP A 8 -7.52 -34.10 -3.02
N ALA A 9 -8.25 -33.43 -2.13
CA ALA A 9 -9.37 -32.58 -2.52
C ALA A 9 -8.91 -31.13 -2.74
N GLY A 10 -8.82 -30.72 -4.01
CA GLY A 10 -8.55 -29.33 -4.39
C GLY A 10 -9.67 -28.36 -3.97
N LEU A 11 -9.37 -27.07 -3.96
CA LEU A 11 -10.34 -26.01 -3.76
C LEU A 11 -10.75 -25.45 -5.13
N SER A 12 -12.04 -25.44 -5.43
CA SER A 12 -12.57 -24.88 -6.66
C SER A 12 -13.53 -23.73 -6.36
N ILE A 13 -13.35 -22.63 -7.04
CA ILE A 13 -14.16 -21.42 -6.95
C ILE A 13 -14.79 -21.19 -8.31
N ARG A 14 -16.12 -20.96 -8.36
CA ARG A 14 -16.87 -20.71 -9.59
C ARG A 14 -17.79 -19.50 -9.43
N ASP A 15 -17.71 -18.59 -10.40
CA ASP A 15 -18.54 -17.39 -10.52
C ASP A 15 -18.62 -16.58 -9.22
N LEU A 16 -17.48 -16.46 -8.50
CA LEU A 16 -17.43 -15.75 -7.22
C LEU A 16 -17.60 -14.25 -7.45
N ARG A 17 -18.60 -13.66 -6.80
CA ARG A 17 -18.93 -12.24 -6.95
C ARG A 17 -19.02 -11.54 -5.61
N LYS A 18 -18.58 -10.26 -5.60
CA LYS A 18 -18.68 -9.38 -4.44
C LYS A 18 -18.81 -7.93 -4.84
N ARG A 19 -19.77 -7.24 -4.20
CA ARG A 19 -20.02 -5.82 -4.42
C ARG A 19 -20.08 -5.07 -3.10
N TYR A 20 -19.54 -3.87 -3.08
CA TYR A 20 -19.67 -2.91 -1.97
C TYR A 20 -20.44 -1.69 -2.47
N GLY A 21 -21.73 -1.67 -2.21
CA GLY A 21 -22.60 -0.64 -2.76
C GLY A 21 -22.57 -0.60 -4.29
N ARG A 22 -21.96 0.42 -4.88
CA ARG A 22 -21.82 0.53 -6.34
C ARG A 22 -20.49 -0.02 -6.89
N THR A 23 -19.55 -0.34 -6.03
CA THR A 23 -18.25 -0.86 -6.43
C THR A 23 -18.31 -2.37 -6.57
N VAL A 24 -17.97 -2.90 -7.73
CA VAL A 24 -17.77 -4.34 -7.95
C VAL A 24 -16.33 -4.65 -7.56
N ALA A 25 -16.16 -5.47 -6.53
CA ALA A 25 -14.83 -5.88 -6.06
C ALA A 25 -14.39 -7.19 -6.71
N LEU A 26 -15.34 -8.13 -6.90
CA LEU A 26 -15.13 -9.37 -7.66
C LEU A 26 -16.31 -9.52 -8.62
N ASP A 27 -16.00 -9.82 -9.88
CA ASP A 27 -16.99 -9.97 -10.94
C ASP A 27 -16.75 -11.27 -11.72
N SER A 28 -17.19 -12.39 -11.14
CA SER A 28 -17.01 -13.73 -11.70
C SER A 28 -15.56 -14.24 -11.66
N ILE A 29 -15.06 -14.52 -10.45
CA ILE A 29 -13.76 -15.17 -10.27
C ILE A 29 -13.95 -16.69 -10.34
N ASP A 30 -13.18 -17.33 -11.24
CA ASP A 30 -13.05 -18.78 -11.37
C ASP A 30 -11.61 -19.20 -11.09
N LEU A 31 -11.40 -20.03 -10.07
CA LEU A 31 -10.09 -20.52 -9.66
C LEU A 31 -10.13 -22.01 -9.34
N ASP A 32 -9.06 -22.71 -9.71
CA ASP A 32 -8.79 -24.08 -9.30
C ASP A 32 -7.44 -24.15 -8.58
N LEU A 33 -7.47 -24.51 -7.30
CA LEU A 33 -6.32 -24.64 -6.44
C LEU A 33 -6.06 -26.13 -6.17
N ARG A 34 -4.84 -26.55 -6.39
CA ARG A 34 -4.44 -27.96 -6.22
C ARG A 34 -3.80 -28.16 -4.84
N PRO A 35 -4.07 -29.28 -4.18
CA PRO A 35 -3.31 -29.66 -3.01
C PRO A 35 -1.81 -29.81 -3.37
N GLY A 36 -0.94 -29.40 -2.45
CA GLY A 36 0.50 -29.55 -2.65
C GLY A 36 1.16 -28.43 -3.46
N GLU A 37 0.42 -27.41 -3.88
CA GLU A 37 1.00 -26.28 -4.59
C GLU A 37 0.83 -24.95 -3.84
N VAL A 38 1.73 -24.01 -4.12
CA VAL A 38 1.60 -22.61 -3.74
C VAL A 38 1.05 -21.87 -4.95
N LEU A 39 -0.16 -21.32 -4.81
CA LEU A 39 -0.76 -20.43 -5.80
C LEU A 39 -0.43 -18.98 -5.46
N GLY A 40 0.29 -18.29 -6.32
CA GLY A 40 0.50 -16.85 -6.25
C GLY A 40 -0.70 -16.08 -6.77
N VAL A 41 -1.09 -15.00 -6.09
CA VAL A 41 -2.13 -14.08 -6.54
C VAL A 41 -1.53 -12.70 -6.75
N ALA A 42 -1.41 -12.30 -8.00
CA ALA A 42 -0.94 -10.99 -8.41
C ALA A 42 -2.12 -10.09 -8.85
N GLY A 43 -1.89 -8.79 -8.84
CA GLY A 43 -2.89 -7.82 -9.33
C GLY A 43 -2.62 -6.43 -8.77
N PRO A 44 -3.03 -5.37 -9.46
CA PRO A 44 -2.88 -4.01 -8.97
C PRO A 44 -3.72 -3.76 -7.71
N ASN A 45 -3.45 -2.66 -7.01
CA ASN A 45 -4.25 -2.26 -5.86
C ASN A 45 -5.71 -2.00 -6.29
N GLY A 46 -6.65 -2.53 -5.51
CA GLY A 46 -8.08 -2.47 -5.85
C GLY A 46 -8.55 -3.55 -6.85
N ALA A 47 -7.69 -4.48 -7.29
CA ALA A 47 -8.07 -5.56 -8.20
C ALA A 47 -9.03 -6.60 -7.60
N GLY A 48 -9.21 -6.60 -6.27
CA GLY A 48 -10.07 -7.56 -5.57
C GLY A 48 -9.31 -8.63 -4.76
N LYS A 49 -7.96 -8.62 -4.74
CA LYS A 49 -7.13 -9.61 -4.01
C LYS A 49 -7.52 -9.75 -2.54
N SER A 50 -7.52 -8.65 -1.80
CA SER A 50 -7.87 -8.66 -0.36
C SER A 50 -9.34 -9.04 -0.12
N THR A 51 -10.24 -8.75 -1.07
CA THR A 51 -11.63 -9.21 -1.02
C THR A 51 -11.71 -10.72 -1.18
N LEU A 52 -10.96 -11.29 -2.13
CA LEU A 52 -10.85 -12.74 -2.30
C LEU A 52 -10.30 -13.41 -1.03
N VAL A 53 -9.21 -12.87 -0.47
CA VAL A 53 -8.61 -13.36 0.79
C VAL A 53 -9.64 -13.34 1.92
N ARG A 54 -10.35 -12.24 2.15
CA ARG A 54 -11.36 -12.12 3.22
C ARG A 54 -12.51 -13.11 3.05
N ILE A 55 -12.96 -13.35 1.82
CA ILE A 55 -14.00 -14.35 1.56
C ILE A 55 -13.48 -15.75 1.88
N LEU A 56 -12.27 -16.10 1.44
CA LEU A 56 -11.66 -17.40 1.71
C LEU A 56 -11.28 -17.57 3.19
N ALA A 57 -10.95 -16.48 3.88
CA ALA A 57 -10.72 -16.45 5.33
C ALA A 57 -12.01 -16.64 6.16
N GLY A 58 -13.19 -16.56 5.53
CA GLY A 58 -14.48 -16.61 6.23
C GLY A 58 -14.85 -15.31 6.94
N GLU A 59 -14.11 -14.25 6.74
CA GLU A 59 -14.37 -12.92 7.34
C GLU A 59 -15.52 -12.20 6.62
N GLU A 60 -15.74 -12.56 5.36
CA GLU A 60 -16.74 -11.92 4.53
C GLU A 60 -17.49 -12.93 3.65
N ARG A 61 -18.80 -12.66 3.43
CA ARG A 61 -19.62 -13.49 2.53
C ARG A 61 -19.53 -12.98 1.09
N ALA A 62 -19.40 -13.91 0.15
CA ALA A 62 -19.64 -13.62 -1.26
C ALA A 62 -21.12 -13.30 -1.48
N ASP A 63 -21.40 -12.47 -2.49
CA ASP A 63 -22.79 -12.15 -2.89
C ASP A 63 -23.35 -13.22 -3.83
N ALA A 64 -22.48 -13.89 -4.58
CA ALA A 64 -22.82 -15.04 -5.45
C ALA A 64 -21.57 -15.89 -5.71
N GLY A 65 -21.78 -17.07 -6.26
CA GLY A 65 -20.74 -18.04 -6.59
C GLY A 65 -20.76 -19.26 -5.69
N ILE A 66 -19.96 -20.25 -6.05
CA ILE A 66 -19.85 -21.52 -5.35
C ILE A 66 -18.37 -21.79 -5.06
N ILE A 67 -18.07 -22.16 -3.82
CA ILE A 67 -16.76 -22.65 -3.41
C ILE A 67 -16.93 -24.12 -3.02
N THR A 68 -16.07 -25.00 -3.53
CA THR A 68 -16.06 -26.42 -3.17
C THR A 68 -14.67 -26.83 -2.70
N LEU A 69 -14.63 -27.63 -1.64
CA LEU A 69 -13.40 -28.27 -1.17
C LEU A 69 -13.50 -29.78 -1.48
N GLY A 70 -12.80 -30.21 -2.53
CA GLY A 70 -13.08 -31.48 -3.20
C GLY A 70 -14.42 -31.44 -3.94
N ALA A 71 -15.24 -32.49 -3.75
CA ALA A 71 -16.58 -32.59 -4.38
C ALA A 71 -17.70 -31.99 -3.51
N VAL A 72 -17.38 -31.38 -2.35
CA VAL A 72 -18.36 -30.92 -1.39
C VAL A 72 -18.44 -29.37 -1.42
N PRO A 73 -19.65 -28.78 -1.50
CA PRO A 73 -19.79 -27.34 -1.29
C PRO A 73 -19.20 -26.94 0.07
N TRP A 74 -18.39 -25.90 0.06
CA TRP A 74 -17.68 -25.46 1.25
C TRP A 74 -17.95 -23.97 1.50
N SER A 75 -18.29 -23.67 2.75
CA SER A 75 -18.46 -22.29 3.21
C SER A 75 -17.29 -21.94 4.14
N PRO A 76 -16.44 -20.98 3.77
CA PRO A 76 -15.34 -20.57 4.64
C PRO A 76 -15.79 -20.08 6.01
N ILE A 77 -16.99 -19.49 6.12
CA ILE A 77 -17.53 -18.99 7.38
C ILE A 77 -17.89 -20.14 8.33
N ASP A 78 -18.43 -21.24 7.80
CA ASP A 78 -18.79 -22.40 8.60
C ASP A 78 -17.59 -23.35 8.81
N GLY A 79 -16.66 -23.36 7.83
CA GLY A 79 -15.42 -24.15 7.85
C GLY A 79 -14.17 -23.35 8.30
N TRP A 80 -14.33 -22.34 9.12
CA TRP A 80 -13.24 -21.44 9.55
C TRP A 80 -12.06 -22.17 10.23
N THR A 81 -12.27 -23.34 10.79
CA THR A 81 -11.19 -24.16 11.37
C THR A 81 -10.30 -24.81 10.32
N GLU A 82 -10.75 -24.91 9.07
CA GLU A 82 -10.00 -25.49 7.95
C GLU A 82 -9.14 -24.46 7.23
N VAL A 83 -9.23 -23.17 7.63
CA VAL A 83 -8.47 -22.06 7.06
C VAL A 83 -7.54 -21.46 8.09
N ALA A 84 -6.31 -21.24 7.71
CA ALA A 84 -5.35 -20.46 8.47
C ALA A 84 -4.94 -19.24 7.65
N VAL A 85 -4.93 -18.06 8.28
CA VAL A 85 -4.59 -16.81 7.63
C VAL A 85 -3.42 -16.16 8.34
N VAL A 86 -2.46 -15.69 7.57
CA VAL A 86 -1.40 -14.78 7.98
C VAL A 86 -1.70 -13.44 7.32
N HIS A 87 -2.09 -12.46 8.13
CA HIS A 87 -2.50 -11.13 7.67
C HIS A 87 -1.31 -10.18 7.51
N GLN A 88 -1.48 -9.14 6.71
CA GLN A 88 -0.50 -8.07 6.53
C GLN A 88 -0.23 -7.31 7.86
N GLU A 89 -1.28 -7.08 8.67
CA GLU A 89 -1.17 -6.56 10.03
C GLU A 89 -1.54 -7.67 11.01
N ALA A 90 -0.62 -8.00 11.91
CA ALA A 90 -0.79 -9.12 12.82
C ALA A 90 -2.04 -8.98 13.69
N GLN A 91 -2.96 -9.93 13.60
CA GLN A 91 -4.17 -10.00 14.40
C GLN A 91 -3.95 -10.81 15.67
N LEU A 92 -3.24 -10.23 16.61
CA LEU A 92 -2.79 -10.87 17.84
C LEU A 92 -3.32 -10.15 19.07
N PHE A 93 -3.18 -10.78 20.24
CA PHE A 93 -3.58 -10.22 21.53
C PHE A 93 -2.36 -9.59 22.22
N PRO A 94 -2.22 -8.26 22.25
CA PRO A 94 -1.03 -7.59 22.78
C PRO A 94 -0.73 -7.91 24.24
N ASN A 95 -1.78 -8.10 25.05
CA ASN A 95 -1.71 -8.35 26.50
C ASN A 95 -1.34 -9.82 26.85
N LEU A 96 -1.36 -10.72 25.87
CA LEU A 96 -0.97 -12.12 26.07
C LEU A 96 0.49 -12.31 25.72
N THR A 97 1.11 -13.32 26.33
CA THR A 97 2.47 -13.73 25.99
C THR A 97 2.54 -14.35 24.59
N VAL A 98 3.73 -14.47 24.05
CA VAL A 98 3.98 -15.17 22.77
C VAL A 98 3.37 -16.58 22.79
N ALA A 99 3.60 -17.37 23.84
CA ALA A 99 3.06 -18.72 23.97
C ALA A 99 1.53 -18.74 24.11
N GLU A 100 0.94 -17.80 24.83
CA GLU A 100 -0.52 -17.70 24.94
C GLU A 100 -1.18 -17.29 23.62
N ASN A 101 -0.56 -16.41 22.85
CA ASN A 101 -1.03 -16.06 21.49
C ASN A 101 -1.02 -17.28 20.55
N LEU A 102 -0.01 -18.14 20.63
CA LEU A 102 0.06 -19.37 19.84
C LEU A 102 -1.11 -20.33 20.15
N LEU A 103 -1.53 -20.38 21.42
CA LEU A 103 -2.61 -21.25 21.89
C LEU A 103 -3.99 -20.64 21.74
N ALA A 104 -4.09 -19.33 21.51
CA ALA A 104 -5.37 -18.63 21.42
C ALA A 104 -6.26 -19.22 20.32
N GLY A 105 -7.52 -19.51 20.67
CA GLY A 105 -8.52 -20.16 19.80
C GLY A 105 -8.37 -21.68 19.67
N ARG A 106 -7.44 -22.30 20.42
CA ARG A 106 -7.28 -23.76 20.53
C ARG A 106 -7.62 -24.28 21.94
N GLU A 107 -8.21 -23.43 22.75
CA GLU A 107 -8.63 -23.77 24.12
C GLU A 107 -9.76 -24.79 24.05
N GLY A 108 -9.47 -26.02 24.47
CA GLY A 108 -10.50 -27.03 24.62
C GLY A 108 -11.49 -26.59 25.72
N CYS A 109 -12.75 -27.05 25.64
CA CYS A 109 -13.80 -26.80 26.64
C CYS A 109 -13.43 -27.39 28.03
N GLY A 110 -12.51 -26.77 28.75
CA GLY A 110 -12.08 -27.21 30.09
C GLY A 110 -11.40 -26.13 30.89
N LEU A 111 -11.63 -26.15 32.23
CA LEU A 111 -11.06 -25.23 33.23
C LEU A 111 -9.52 -25.28 33.38
N LEU A 112 -8.83 -26.14 32.62
CA LEU A 112 -7.39 -26.28 32.67
C LEU A 112 -6.79 -25.56 31.46
N ARG A 113 -5.83 -24.64 31.70
CA ARG A 113 -5.04 -23.98 30.66
C ARG A 113 -4.46 -25.03 29.70
N PRO A 114 -4.65 -24.88 28.38
CA PRO A 114 -4.01 -25.78 27.43
C PRO A 114 -2.49 -25.69 27.64
N ARG A 115 -1.86 -26.83 27.80
CA ARG A 115 -0.39 -26.91 27.80
C ARG A 115 0.05 -26.94 26.35
N SER A 116 1.06 -26.12 26.02
CA SER A 116 1.78 -26.22 24.76
C SER A 116 2.21 -27.66 24.54
N GLY A 117 1.79 -28.25 23.40
CA GLY A 117 2.22 -29.58 23.01
C GLY A 117 3.67 -29.58 22.56
N ALA A 118 4.26 -30.79 22.41
CA ALA A 118 5.63 -30.94 21.90
C ALA A 118 5.76 -30.30 20.49
N ASP A 119 4.70 -30.31 19.68
CA ASP A 119 4.69 -29.72 18.34
C ASP A 119 4.67 -28.21 18.38
N ASP A 120 3.94 -27.62 19.33
CA ASP A 120 3.94 -26.15 19.53
C ASP A 120 5.33 -25.67 20.00
N GLN A 121 6.01 -26.43 20.83
CA GLN A 121 7.38 -26.11 21.28
C GLN A 121 8.37 -26.18 20.11
N ARG A 122 8.31 -27.22 19.31
CA ARG A 122 9.15 -27.37 18.10
C ARG A 122 8.91 -26.22 17.10
N LEU A 123 7.65 -25.82 16.94
CA LEU A 123 7.28 -24.73 16.06
C LEU A 123 7.82 -23.38 16.58
N MET A 124 7.71 -23.12 17.89
CA MET A 124 8.31 -21.94 18.52
C MET A 124 9.83 -21.90 18.36
N GLU A 125 10.50 -23.05 18.52
CA GLU A 125 11.95 -23.18 18.33
C GLU A 125 12.34 -22.91 16.87
N ALA A 126 11.63 -23.52 15.92
CA ALA A 126 11.88 -23.35 14.48
C ALA A 126 11.74 -21.89 14.01
N LEU A 127 10.84 -21.12 14.62
CA LEU A 127 10.64 -19.70 14.31
C LEU A 127 11.41 -18.75 15.24
N GLY A 128 12.34 -19.25 16.07
CA GLY A 128 13.15 -18.45 16.98
C GLY A 128 12.35 -17.77 18.10
N LEU A 129 11.16 -18.28 18.43
CA LEU A 129 10.26 -17.72 19.43
C LEU A 129 10.44 -18.33 20.84
N GLY A 130 11.17 -19.43 20.95
CA GLY A 130 11.39 -20.14 22.23
C GLY A 130 11.83 -19.23 23.38
N PRO A 131 12.90 -18.44 23.22
CA PRO A 131 13.37 -17.51 24.28
C PRO A 131 12.35 -16.43 24.66
N LEU A 132 11.39 -16.12 23.78
CA LEU A 132 10.39 -15.07 23.97
C LEU A 132 9.03 -15.61 24.43
N ALA A 133 8.91 -16.92 24.68
CA ALA A 133 7.63 -17.58 24.97
C ALA A 133 6.82 -16.94 26.11
N ALA A 134 7.50 -16.44 27.15
CA ALA A 134 6.89 -15.80 28.32
C ALA A 134 6.81 -14.27 28.23
N VAL A 135 7.29 -13.66 27.13
CA VAL A 135 7.29 -12.20 26.95
C VAL A 135 5.90 -11.75 26.46
N PRO A 136 5.31 -10.68 27.04
CA PRO A 136 4.10 -10.07 26.53
C PRO A 136 4.30 -9.60 25.07
N LEU A 137 3.32 -9.82 24.22
CA LEU A 137 3.45 -9.55 22.79
C LEU A 137 3.66 -8.06 22.49
N GLU A 138 3.05 -7.17 23.27
CA GLU A 138 3.24 -5.71 23.13
C GLU A 138 4.69 -5.24 23.33
N ALA A 139 5.50 -6.02 24.06
CA ALA A 139 6.92 -5.74 24.27
C ALA A 139 7.82 -6.28 23.14
N CYS A 140 7.24 -7.01 22.19
CA CYS A 140 7.95 -7.62 21.06
C CYS A 140 7.99 -6.67 19.85
N SER A 141 9.07 -6.79 19.04
CA SER A 141 9.17 -6.09 17.76
C SER A 141 8.05 -6.52 16.78
N ILE A 142 7.75 -5.69 15.80
CA ILE A 142 6.75 -5.98 14.76
C ILE A 142 7.11 -7.28 14.02
N ALA A 143 8.38 -7.51 13.70
CA ALA A 143 8.87 -8.73 13.09
C ALA A 143 8.60 -9.97 13.97
N THR A 144 8.79 -9.85 15.29
CA THR A 144 8.48 -10.94 16.24
C THR A 144 6.97 -11.20 16.29
N GLN A 145 6.14 -10.14 16.30
CA GLN A 145 4.68 -10.28 16.27
C GLN A 145 4.23 -11.02 15.00
N GLN A 146 4.79 -10.69 13.84
CA GLN A 146 4.50 -11.36 12.59
C GLN A 146 4.89 -12.86 12.64
N ARG A 147 6.06 -13.18 13.19
CA ARG A 147 6.47 -14.60 13.41
C ARG A 147 5.51 -15.34 14.35
N VAL A 148 4.97 -14.69 15.36
CA VAL A 148 3.96 -15.29 16.24
C VAL A 148 2.65 -15.56 15.50
N GLU A 149 2.22 -14.68 14.61
CA GLU A 149 1.03 -14.91 13.77
C GLU A 149 1.21 -16.10 12.84
N ILE A 150 2.38 -16.18 12.20
CA ILE A 150 2.76 -17.33 11.37
C ILE A 150 2.73 -18.62 12.21
N ALA A 151 3.37 -18.62 13.38
CA ALA A 151 3.38 -19.77 14.27
C ALA A 151 1.94 -20.20 14.67
N ARG A 152 1.07 -19.25 14.96
CA ARG A 152 -0.33 -19.49 15.29
C ARG A 152 -1.10 -20.10 14.11
N ALA A 153 -0.86 -19.61 12.90
CA ALA A 153 -1.45 -20.16 11.69
C ALA A 153 -0.99 -21.60 11.44
N LEU A 154 0.31 -21.86 11.57
CA LEU A 154 0.91 -23.19 11.40
C LEU A 154 0.45 -24.20 12.47
N ALA A 155 0.19 -23.73 13.69
CA ALA A 155 -0.29 -24.58 14.78
C ALA A 155 -1.74 -25.07 14.56
N ARG A 156 -2.46 -24.54 13.58
CA ARG A 156 -3.80 -24.98 13.20
C ARG A 156 -3.70 -26.18 12.23
N ASN A 157 -4.59 -27.13 12.39
CA ASN A 157 -4.74 -28.27 11.47
C ASN A 157 -5.58 -27.85 10.25
N ALA A 158 -5.18 -26.73 9.61
CA ALA A 158 -5.88 -26.19 8.47
C ALA A 158 -5.53 -26.94 7.18
N ARG A 159 -6.46 -26.90 6.22
CA ARG A 159 -6.27 -27.46 4.86
C ARG A 159 -5.94 -26.38 3.84
N VAL A 160 -6.33 -25.15 4.12
CA VAL A 160 -6.13 -23.97 3.29
C VAL A 160 -5.33 -22.93 4.08
N PHE A 161 -4.21 -22.49 3.56
CA PHE A 161 -3.37 -21.46 4.15
C PHE A 161 -3.33 -20.24 3.24
N LEU A 162 -3.66 -19.07 3.81
CA LEU A 162 -3.67 -17.79 3.13
C LEU A 162 -2.55 -16.92 3.70
N PHE A 163 -1.62 -16.50 2.87
CA PHE A 163 -0.54 -15.59 3.23
C PHE A 163 -0.77 -14.25 2.49
N ASP A 164 -1.17 -13.20 3.22
CA ASP A 164 -1.43 -11.87 2.66
C ASP A 164 -0.29 -10.93 3.07
N GLU A 165 0.66 -10.71 2.16
CA GLU A 165 1.89 -9.92 2.35
C GLU A 165 2.71 -10.32 3.60
N PRO A 166 2.99 -11.62 3.78
CA PRO A 166 3.45 -12.17 5.06
C PRO A 166 4.87 -11.74 5.47
N ASN A 167 5.66 -11.18 4.56
CA ASN A 167 7.06 -10.79 4.78
C ASN A 167 7.28 -9.27 4.77
N SER A 168 6.22 -8.47 4.89
CA SER A 168 6.29 -7.01 4.79
C SER A 168 7.18 -6.35 5.87
N ALA A 169 7.33 -6.99 7.05
CA ALA A 169 8.13 -6.51 8.18
C ALA A 169 9.31 -7.44 8.53
N LEU A 170 9.60 -8.44 7.71
CA LEU A 170 10.66 -9.42 7.94
C LEU A 170 11.95 -9.05 7.22
N THR A 171 13.08 -9.43 7.79
CA THR A 171 14.38 -9.43 7.12
C THR A 171 14.42 -10.49 6.00
N ASP A 172 15.41 -10.43 5.12
CA ASP A 172 15.56 -11.42 4.05
C ASP A 172 15.79 -12.85 4.61
N GLU A 173 16.50 -12.99 5.72
CA GLU A 173 16.72 -14.28 6.39
C GLU A 173 15.41 -14.83 6.97
N GLU A 174 14.64 -14.00 7.67
CA GLU A 174 13.34 -14.37 8.24
C GLU A 174 12.32 -14.69 7.13
N SER A 175 12.35 -13.96 6.02
CA SER A 175 11.52 -14.23 4.85
C SER A 175 11.82 -15.58 4.22
N ASN A 176 13.11 -15.92 4.07
CA ASN A 176 13.53 -17.22 3.57
C ASN A 176 13.10 -18.37 4.50
N GLU A 177 13.09 -18.15 5.80
CA GLU A 177 12.59 -19.12 6.77
C GLU A 177 11.09 -19.34 6.63
N LEU A 178 10.32 -18.23 6.54
CA LEU A 178 8.89 -18.26 6.28
C LEU A 178 8.55 -19.06 5.00
N PHE A 179 9.21 -18.75 3.89
CA PHE A 179 8.93 -19.42 2.62
C PHE A 179 9.29 -20.92 2.67
N ARG A 180 10.34 -21.30 3.39
CA ARG A 180 10.64 -22.73 3.65
C ARG A 180 9.52 -23.45 4.40
N GLU A 181 8.95 -22.81 5.44
CA GLU A 181 7.82 -23.38 6.18
C GLU A 181 6.55 -23.42 5.29
N MET A 182 6.31 -22.41 4.50
CA MET A 182 5.19 -22.38 3.54
C MET A 182 5.28 -23.54 2.53
N HIS A 183 6.47 -23.83 2.00
CA HIS A 183 6.66 -24.98 1.11
C HIS A 183 6.43 -26.32 1.81
N LYS A 184 6.88 -26.50 3.05
CA LYS A 184 6.60 -27.72 3.83
C LYS A 184 5.10 -27.94 4.02
N ILE A 185 4.33 -26.87 4.24
CA ILE A 185 2.86 -26.94 4.34
C ILE A 185 2.28 -27.43 3.01
N ALA A 186 2.71 -26.86 1.89
CA ALA A 186 2.27 -27.29 0.58
C ALA A 186 2.62 -28.77 0.35
N GLU A 187 3.88 -29.18 0.59
CA GLU A 187 4.34 -30.57 0.45
C GLU A 187 3.55 -31.56 1.33
N SER A 188 2.97 -31.10 2.44
CA SER A 188 2.08 -31.92 3.27
C SER A 188 0.69 -32.16 2.65
N GLY A 189 0.42 -31.61 1.45
CA GLY A 189 -0.85 -31.73 0.73
C GLY A 189 -1.86 -30.63 1.06
N CYS A 190 -1.46 -29.58 1.76
CA CYS A 190 -2.31 -28.41 2.00
C CYS A 190 -2.38 -27.51 0.74
N ILE A 191 -3.43 -26.69 0.67
CA ILE A 191 -3.58 -25.65 -0.35
C ILE A 191 -3.00 -24.38 0.22
N VAL A 192 -2.07 -23.75 -0.51
CA VAL A 192 -1.42 -22.51 -0.09
C VAL A 192 -1.69 -21.42 -1.10
N ILE A 193 -2.12 -20.25 -0.62
CA ILE A 193 -2.31 -19.05 -1.43
C ILE A 193 -1.37 -17.97 -0.90
N LEU A 194 -0.52 -17.44 -1.77
CA LEU A 194 0.40 -16.35 -1.49
C LEU A 194 -0.05 -15.09 -2.23
N VAL A 195 -0.39 -14.06 -1.49
CA VAL A 195 -0.67 -12.72 -2.03
C VAL A 195 0.50 -11.82 -1.65
N THR A 196 1.18 -11.26 -2.62
CA THR A 196 2.28 -10.32 -2.41
C THR A 196 2.38 -9.34 -3.58
N HIS A 197 2.93 -8.17 -3.32
CA HIS A 197 3.28 -7.19 -4.34
C HIS A 197 4.74 -7.35 -4.83
N ARG A 198 5.56 -8.16 -4.15
CA ARG A 198 6.94 -8.48 -4.56
C ARG A 198 6.89 -9.56 -5.64
N LEU A 199 7.24 -9.20 -6.87
CA LEU A 199 7.16 -10.13 -8.00
C LEU A 199 8.17 -11.27 -7.89
N SER A 200 9.36 -10.99 -7.32
CA SER A 200 10.37 -12.00 -7.01
C SER A 200 9.81 -13.13 -6.14
N ASP A 201 9.06 -12.78 -5.07
CA ASP A 201 8.49 -13.81 -4.17
C ASP A 201 7.50 -14.72 -4.92
N LEU A 202 6.74 -14.18 -5.87
CA LEU A 202 5.81 -14.97 -6.69
C LEU A 202 6.56 -15.91 -7.64
N VAL A 203 7.62 -15.41 -8.28
CA VAL A 203 8.42 -16.22 -9.23
C VAL A 203 9.19 -17.31 -8.51
N ASP A 204 9.78 -16.99 -7.35
CA ASP A 204 10.64 -17.90 -6.61
C ASP A 204 9.87 -18.98 -5.83
N HIS A 205 8.62 -18.68 -5.43
CA HIS A 205 7.90 -19.50 -4.46
C HIS A 205 6.55 -20.03 -4.93
N ALA A 206 5.92 -19.45 -5.96
CA ALA A 206 4.65 -19.98 -6.48
C ALA A 206 4.85 -20.98 -7.62
N ALA A 207 4.07 -22.05 -7.61
CA ALA A 207 4.02 -23.01 -8.72
C ALA A 207 3.27 -22.43 -9.93
N ARG A 208 2.23 -21.65 -9.66
CA ARG A 208 1.42 -20.91 -10.65
C ARG A 208 1.05 -19.56 -10.07
N VAL A 209 0.87 -18.58 -10.94
CA VAL A 209 0.38 -17.25 -10.57
C VAL A 209 -0.89 -16.92 -11.34
N VAL A 210 -1.90 -16.48 -10.62
CA VAL A 210 -3.11 -15.88 -11.20
C VAL A 210 -3.03 -14.37 -11.09
N VAL A 211 -3.25 -13.68 -12.19
CA VAL A 211 -3.34 -12.22 -12.20
C VAL A 211 -4.80 -11.81 -12.16
N ILE A 212 -5.20 -11.11 -11.10
CA ILE A 212 -6.55 -10.56 -10.93
C ILE A 212 -6.51 -9.07 -11.30
N ARG A 213 -7.50 -8.64 -12.09
CA ARG A 213 -7.66 -7.25 -12.50
C ARG A 213 -9.14 -6.90 -12.66
N ASP A 214 -9.53 -5.75 -12.09
CA ASP A 214 -10.91 -5.24 -12.13
C ASP A 214 -11.95 -6.27 -11.66
N GLY A 215 -11.58 -7.10 -10.68
CA GLY A 215 -12.43 -8.15 -10.13
C GLY A 215 -12.57 -9.41 -10.99
N LEU A 216 -11.75 -9.56 -12.03
CA LEU A 216 -11.74 -10.71 -12.95
C LEU A 216 -10.37 -11.40 -12.98
N VAL A 217 -10.33 -12.68 -13.29
CA VAL A 217 -9.10 -13.40 -13.64
C VAL A 217 -8.64 -12.93 -15.02
N ALA A 218 -7.56 -12.16 -15.04
CA ALA A 218 -7.02 -11.60 -16.29
C ALA A 218 -6.09 -12.58 -17.00
N HIS A 219 -5.24 -13.30 -16.25
CA HIS A 219 -4.24 -14.20 -16.85
C HIS A 219 -3.76 -15.25 -15.84
N TRP A 220 -3.25 -16.36 -16.37
CA TRP A 220 -2.55 -17.40 -15.63
C TRP A 220 -1.11 -17.50 -16.13
N LEU A 221 -0.15 -17.67 -15.22
CA LEU A 221 1.27 -17.85 -15.51
C LEU A 221 1.75 -19.09 -14.79
N GLU A 222 2.45 -19.99 -15.50
CA GLU A 222 3.02 -21.22 -14.95
C GLU A 222 4.29 -21.65 -15.70
N GLY A 223 5.15 -22.43 -15.04
CA GLY A 223 6.36 -22.97 -15.65
C GLY A 223 7.30 -21.92 -16.21
N ALA A 224 7.71 -22.07 -17.49
CA ALA A 224 8.66 -21.16 -18.13
C ALA A 224 8.10 -19.75 -18.39
N ASP A 225 6.78 -19.57 -18.38
CA ASP A 225 6.13 -18.27 -18.56
C ASP A 225 6.03 -17.48 -17.25
N LEU A 226 6.35 -18.10 -16.11
CA LEU A 226 6.32 -17.44 -14.79
C LEU A 226 7.62 -16.68 -14.58
N THR A 227 7.66 -15.44 -15.04
CA THR A 227 8.78 -14.51 -14.88
C THR A 227 8.27 -13.17 -14.33
N GLU A 228 9.15 -12.41 -13.67
CA GLU A 228 8.80 -11.08 -13.16
C GLU A 228 8.29 -10.17 -14.29
N GLU A 229 8.94 -10.21 -15.47
CA GLU A 229 8.53 -9.42 -16.62
C GLU A 229 7.15 -9.82 -17.14
N ALA A 230 6.82 -11.11 -17.15
CA ALA A 230 5.51 -11.60 -17.58
C ALA A 230 4.41 -11.15 -16.64
N ILE A 231 4.63 -11.27 -15.32
CA ILE A 231 3.68 -10.77 -14.31
C ILE A 231 3.52 -9.26 -14.44
N ALA A 232 4.63 -8.50 -14.47
CA ALA A 232 4.62 -7.04 -14.60
C ALA A 232 3.88 -6.59 -15.86
N ARG A 233 4.10 -7.27 -17.00
CA ARG A 233 3.38 -7.00 -18.26
C ARG A 233 1.88 -7.15 -18.09
N GLN A 234 1.41 -8.18 -17.40
CA GLN A 234 -0.02 -8.40 -17.17
C GLN A 234 -0.61 -7.36 -16.18
N LEU A 235 0.17 -6.88 -15.23
CA LEU A 235 -0.24 -5.80 -14.34
C LEU A 235 -0.41 -4.46 -15.09
N VAL A 236 0.43 -4.21 -16.10
CA VAL A 236 0.48 -2.96 -16.88
C VAL A 236 -0.53 -2.93 -18.04
N LEU A 237 -0.86 -4.06 -18.68
CA LEU A 237 -1.74 -4.12 -19.87
C LEU A 237 -3.16 -3.53 -19.67
N GLY A 238 -3.50 -3.07 -18.50
CA GLY A 238 -4.74 -2.32 -18.19
C GLY A 238 -4.57 -0.81 -18.01
N GLY A 239 -3.33 -0.30 -18.03
CA GLY A 239 -3.06 1.14 -18.03
C GLY A 239 -3.46 1.75 -19.38
N ASP A 240 -4.38 2.72 -19.38
CA ASP A 240 -4.86 3.40 -20.57
C ASP A 240 -3.69 3.98 -21.37
N LYS A 241 -3.47 3.48 -22.60
CA LYS A 241 -2.64 4.16 -23.60
C LYS A 241 -3.09 5.62 -23.82
N ALA A 242 -4.34 5.96 -23.49
CA ALA A 242 -4.88 7.31 -23.58
C ALA A 242 -4.24 8.28 -22.56
N ALA A 243 -4.02 7.85 -21.32
CA ALA A 243 -3.30 8.70 -20.32
C ALA A 243 -1.84 8.92 -20.70
N ARG A 244 -1.19 7.90 -21.33
CA ARG A 244 0.16 8.01 -21.87
C ARG A 244 0.28 8.95 -23.07
N ASN A 245 -0.70 8.93 -23.99
CA ASN A 245 -0.70 9.85 -25.14
C ASN A 245 -0.79 11.31 -24.69
N ASP A 246 -1.50 11.59 -23.58
CA ASP A 246 -1.51 12.92 -22.98
C ASP A 246 -0.20 13.25 -22.27
N ALA A 247 0.49 12.28 -21.66
CA ALA A 247 1.80 12.46 -21.06
C ALA A 247 2.92 12.62 -22.11
N ALA A 248 2.89 11.80 -23.17
CA ALA A 248 3.83 11.92 -24.30
C ALA A 248 3.68 13.24 -25.07
N ALA A 249 2.47 13.80 -25.12
CA ALA A 249 2.23 15.12 -25.68
C ALA A 249 2.77 16.27 -24.79
N ARG A 250 3.03 16.02 -23.50
CA ARG A 250 3.56 17.01 -22.55
C ARG A 250 5.08 17.12 -22.55
N SER A 251 5.78 16.12 -23.05
CA SER A 251 7.22 16.02 -22.87
C SER A 251 8.01 16.29 -24.12
N LYS A 252 8.25 17.56 -24.37
CA LYS A 252 9.62 17.98 -24.60
C LYS A 252 9.99 18.78 -23.35
N ALA A 253 10.97 18.29 -22.61
CA ALA A 253 11.53 18.99 -21.46
C ALA A 253 11.91 20.40 -21.91
N VAL A 254 11.01 21.34 -21.76
CA VAL A 254 11.32 22.75 -21.79
C VAL A 254 12.12 22.94 -20.51
N ASP A 255 13.31 23.46 -20.63
CA ASP A 255 14.20 23.83 -19.51
C ASP A 255 13.50 24.95 -18.72
N ARG A 256 12.53 24.54 -17.89
CA ARG A 256 11.75 25.47 -17.07
C ARG A 256 12.50 25.81 -15.81
N ALA A 257 12.50 27.08 -15.44
CA ALA A 257 13.07 27.51 -14.18
C ALA A 257 12.47 26.73 -13.00
N PRO A 258 13.28 26.30 -12.02
CA PRO A 258 12.78 25.61 -10.84
C PRO A 258 11.85 26.52 -10.03
N LEU A 259 10.67 26.01 -9.68
CA LEU A 259 9.74 26.71 -8.78
C LEU A 259 10.07 26.44 -7.31
N VAL A 260 10.68 25.28 -7.04
CA VAL A 260 11.11 24.84 -5.71
C VAL A 260 12.58 24.49 -5.74
N THR A 261 13.35 25.06 -4.82
CA THR A 261 14.77 24.72 -4.64
C THR A 261 15.12 24.51 -3.17
N LEU A 262 15.95 23.50 -2.93
CA LEU A 262 16.64 23.28 -1.65
C LEU A 262 18.15 23.42 -1.90
N ALA A 263 18.84 24.09 -0.99
CA ALA A 263 20.29 24.20 -1.01
C ALA A 263 20.86 24.01 0.40
N SER A 264 21.86 23.14 0.48
CA SER A 264 22.51 22.71 1.74
C SER A 264 21.48 22.28 2.80
N TRP A 265 20.45 21.53 2.35
CA TRP A 265 19.34 21.14 3.19
C TRP A 265 19.74 19.94 4.05
N THR A 266 19.71 20.12 5.38
CA THR A 266 20.25 19.14 6.33
C THR A 266 19.25 18.89 7.44
N HIS A 267 18.95 17.61 7.70
CA HIS A 267 18.09 17.16 8.78
C HIS A 267 18.85 17.07 10.10
N PRO A 268 18.34 17.58 11.23
CA PRO A 268 19.05 17.59 12.52
C PRO A 268 19.39 16.20 13.05
N GLY A 269 18.58 15.18 12.70
CA GLY A 269 18.84 13.77 13.03
C GLY A 269 19.77 13.06 12.06
N SER A 270 20.47 13.78 11.18
CA SER A 270 21.38 13.22 10.18
C SER A 270 20.78 12.20 9.20
N VAL A 271 19.45 12.20 9.04
CA VAL A 271 18.75 11.36 8.08
C VAL A 271 19.18 11.68 6.66
N PHE A 272 19.45 12.96 6.38
CA PHE A 272 20.10 13.45 5.16
C PHE A 272 20.91 14.71 5.48
N GLN A 273 21.96 14.95 4.70
CA GLN A 273 22.90 16.06 4.90
C GLN A 273 23.26 16.73 3.56
N ASP A 274 23.34 18.07 3.58
CA ASP A 274 23.75 18.91 2.44
C ASP A 274 23.03 18.57 1.12
N VAL A 275 21.73 18.33 1.20
CA VAL A 275 20.92 17.97 0.05
C VAL A 275 20.64 19.19 -0.81
N ALA A 276 20.88 19.05 -2.12
CA ALA A 276 20.42 19.96 -3.16
C ALA A 276 19.29 19.31 -3.95
N PHE A 277 18.16 20.00 -4.10
CA PHE A 277 16.97 19.52 -4.82
C PHE A 277 16.37 20.67 -5.61
N ALA A 278 15.86 20.39 -6.80
CA ALA A 278 15.14 21.34 -7.61
C ALA A 278 13.96 20.68 -8.32
N ALA A 279 12.79 21.32 -8.24
CA ALA A 279 11.60 20.89 -8.96
C ALA A 279 11.15 21.99 -9.94
N PRO A 280 11.11 21.68 -11.26
CA PRO A 280 10.68 22.61 -12.29
C PRO A 280 9.18 22.94 -12.17
N ALA A 281 8.80 24.16 -12.56
CA ALA A 281 7.38 24.53 -12.64
C ALA A 281 6.62 23.66 -13.65
N GLY A 282 5.44 23.19 -13.25
CA GLY A 282 4.58 22.40 -14.11
C GLY A 282 4.90 20.91 -14.19
N GLU A 283 5.66 20.39 -13.21
CA GLU A 283 6.04 18.98 -13.16
C GLU A 283 5.58 18.29 -11.87
N ILE A 284 5.35 16.98 -11.95
CA ILE A 284 5.16 16.06 -10.84
C ILE A 284 6.48 15.33 -10.62
N VAL A 285 7.13 15.56 -9.47
CA VAL A 285 8.39 14.91 -9.08
C VAL A 285 8.09 13.85 -8.03
N ALA A 286 8.43 12.60 -8.30
CA ALA A 286 8.34 11.53 -7.33
C ALA A 286 9.66 11.35 -6.57
N LEU A 287 9.58 11.20 -5.26
CA LEU A 287 10.66 10.73 -4.40
C LEU A 287 10.40 9.25 -4.11
N MET A 288 11.35 8.40 -4.43
CA MET A 288 11.29 6.96 -4.12
C MET A 288 12.41 6.58 -3.16
N GLY A 289 12.16 5.57 -2.38
CA GLY A 289 13.14 4.99 -1.47
C GLY A 289 12.47 4.09 -0.44
N VAL A 290 13.23 3.14 0.07
CA VAL A 290 12.76 2.25 1.14
C VAL A 290 12.51 3.03 2.42
N GLU A 291 11.75 2.46 3.34
CA GLU A 291 11.52 3.07 4.65
C GLU A 291 12.85 3.30 5.37
N GLY A 292 13.04 4.50 5.94
CA GLY A 292 14.31 4.92 6.53
C GLY A 292 15.36 5.46 5.55
N SER A 293 15.08 5.50 4.25
CA SER A 293 15.99 6.09 3.25
C SER A 293 16.19 7.61 3.37
N GLY A 294 15.26 8.30 4.05
CA GLY A 294 15.22 9.75 4.14
C GLY A 294 14.28 10.43 3.14
N ALA A 295 13.65 9.69 2.23
CA ALA A 295 12.76 10.24 1.21
C ALA A 295 11.50 10.88 1.82
N ARG A 296 10.89 10.21 2.77
CA ARG A 296 9.70 10.66 3.47
C ARG A 296 9.99 11.88 4.34
N GLU A 297 11.09 11.85 5.07
CA GLU A 297 11.58 12.95 5.91
C GLU A 297 11.91 14.18 5.06
N LEU A 298 12.52 13.98 3.89
CA LEU A 298 12.79 15.06 2.93
C LEU A 298 11.48 15.72 2.48
N LEU A 299 10.47 14.94 2.10
CA LEU A 299 9.15 15.48 1.73
C LEU A 299 8.52 16.28 2.88
N ARG A 300 8.51 15.73 4.10
CA ARG A 300 7.95 16.36 5.30
C ARG A 300 8.68 17.65 5.66
N SER A 301 9.98 17.69 5.48
CA SER A 301 10.79 18.87 5.76
C SER A 301 10.43 20.07 4.86
N MET A 302 10.03 19.82 3.60
CA MET A 302 9.58 20.88 2.69
C MET A 302 8.24 21.52 3.11
N SER A 303 7.43 20.81 3.91
CA SER A 303 6.17 21.35 4.45
C SER A 303 6.36 22.15 5.74
N GLY A 304 7.56 22.08 6.33
CA GLY A 304 7.85 22.68 7.63
C GLY A 304 7.44 21.84 8.83
N LEU A 305 7.00 20.58 8.61
CA LEU A 305 6.70 19.63 9.70
C LEU A 305 7.97 19.19 10.43
N GLU A 306 9.09 19.16 9.72
CA GLU A 306 10.40 18.87 10.29
C GLU A 306 11.33 20.07 10.14
N ARG A 307 12.07 20.38 11.19
CA ARG A 307 13.00 21.51 11.19
C ARG A 307 14.30 21.06 10.56
N CYS A 308 14.66 21.69 9.42
CA CYS A 308 15.92 21.46 8.77
C CYS A 308 16.72 22.75 8.67
N ALA A 309 18.05 22.60 8.56
CA ALA A 309 18.97 23.70 8.28
C ALA A 309 19.18 23.78 6.75
N GLY A 310 19.53 24.97 6.25
CA GLY A 310 19.74 25.22 4.82
C GLY A 310 18.79 26.26 4.27
N ARG A 311 18.65 26.28 2.95
CA ARG A 311 17.80 27.25 2.24
C ARG A 311 16.72 26.52 1.45
N ILE A 312 15.49 26.99 1.62
CA ILE A 312 14.34 26.60 0.78
C ILE A 312 13.78 27.84 0.12
N GLU A 313 13.49 27.73 -1.17
CA GLU A 313 12.80 28.74 -1.96
C GLU A 313 11.60 28.10 -2.67
N ILE A 314 10.45 28.77 -2.63
CA ILE A 314 9.22 28.34 -3.31
C ILE A 314 8.62 29.58 -3.99
N GLY A 315 8.64 29.63 -5.33
CA GLY A 315 8.08 30.71 -6.10
C GLY A 315 8.66 32.09 -5.74
N GLY A 316 9.97 32.19 -5.53
CA GLY A 316 10.67 33.42 -5.16
C GLY A 316 10.56 33.82 -3.69
N ARG A 317 9.87 33.04 -2.85
CA ARG A 317 9.79 33.23 -1.39
C ARG A 317 10.72 32.25 -0.68
N HIS A 318 11.24 32.65 0.48
CA HIS A 318 12.27 31.88 1.19
C HIS A 318 11.84 31.46 2.60
N GLY A 319 12.41 30.33 3.07
CA GLY A 319 12.34 29.86 4.44
C GLY A 319 10.91 29.47 4.91
N ALA A 320 10.69 29.53 6.22
CA ALA A 320 9.45 29.09 6.84
C ALA A 320 8.20 29.83 6.30
N ALA A 321 8.32 31.11 5.96
CA ALA A 321 7.23 31.89 5.39
C ALA A 321 6.81 31.35 4.01
N ALA A 322 7.77 30.89 3.19
CA ALA A 322 7.48 30.26 1.91
C ALA A 322 6.76 28.91 2.09
N MET A 323 7.23 28.07 3.02
CA MET A 323 6.60 26.79 3.33
C MET A 323 5.14 26.96 3.76
N LEU A 324 4.87 27.86 4.71
CA LEU A 324 3.52 28.08 5.23
C LEU A 324 2.55 28.72 4.21
N ALA A 325 3.06 29.65 3.39
CA ALA A 325 2.21 30.41 2.46
C ALA A 325 2.03 29.73 1.11
N CYS A 326 3.04 28.97 0.65
CA CYS A 326 3.09 28.47 -0.73
C CYS A 326 2.99 26.94 -0.82
N SER A 327 3.07 26.20 0.28
CA SER A 327 2.95 24.73 0.24
C SER A 327 1.68 24.23 0.92
N ALA A 328 1.26 23.04 0.49
CA ALA A 328 0.24 22.24 1.17
C ALA A 328 0.72 20.78 1.23
N TYR A 329 0.42 20.11 2.33
CA TYR A 329 0.84 18.74 2.58
C TYR A 329 -0.35 17.84 2.87
N VAL A 330 -0.31 16.62 2.31
CA VAL A 330 -1.26 15.54 2.52
C VAL A 330 -0.50 14.31 2.98
N PRO A 331 -0.69 13.82 4.21
CA PRO A 331 -0.04 12.64 4.74
C PRO A 331 -0.56 11.34 4.12
N ALA A 332 0.18 10.24 4.32
CA ALA A 332 -0.17 8.91 3.82
C ALA A 332 -1.48 8.38 4.42
N THR A 333 -1.74 8.70 5.69
CA THR A 333 -2.95 8.26 6.38
C THR A 333 -4.06 9.30 6.32
N ARG A 334 -5.24 8.88 5.89
CA ARG A 334 -6.43 9.76 5.78
C ARG A 334 -6.86 10.30 7.14
N GLN A 335 -6.59 9.57 8.23
CA GLN A 335 -6.94 9.98 9.59
C GLN A 335 -6.19 11.22 10.04
N GLU A 336 -4.97 11.45 9.52
CA GLU A 336 -4.18 12.64 9.80
C GLU A 336 -4.63 13.85 8.98
N SER A 337 -5.29 13.64 7.83
CA SER A 337 -5.79 14.71 6.96
C SER A 337 -7.22 15.11 7.26
N LEU A 338 -8.08 14.17 7.65
CA LEU A 338 -9.52 14.35 7.69
C LEU A 338 -10.06 14.37 9.12
N TYR A 339 -10.93 15.31 9.39
CA TYR A 339 -11.64 15.40 10.66
C TYR A 339 -12.85 14.46 10.62
N THR A 340 -12.71 13.31 11.24
CA THR A 340 -13.67 12.20 11.17
C THR A 340 -15.04 12.48 11.79
N ASN A 341 -15.12 13.50 12.66
CA ASN A 341 -16.35 14.00 13.30
C ASN A 341 -17.05 15.10 12.49
N LEU A 342 -16.45 15.56 11.39
CA LEU A 342 -17.01 16.59 10.52
C LEU A 342 -17.63 15.99 9.26
N SER A 343 -18.53 16.77 8.65
CA SER A 343 -19.13 16.46 7.35
C SER A 343 -18.13 16.61 6.20
N VAL A 344 -18.50 16.11 5.02
CA VAL A 344 -17.73 16.30 3.78
C VAL A 344 -17.51 17.79 3.49
N GLY A 345 -18.56 18.60 3.60
CA GLY A 345 -18.48 20.04 3.33
C GLY A 345 -17.57 20.77 4.31
N GLU A 346 -17.64 20.45 5.60
CA GLU A 346 -16.76 21.05 6.61
C GLU A 346 -15.31 20.66 6.40
N ASN A 347 -15.03 19.39 6.07
CA ASN A 347 -13.68 18.96 5.73
C ASN A 347 -13.11 19.72 4.53
N LEU A 348 -13.90 19.97 3.48
CA LEU A 348 -13.44 20.74 2.32
C LEU A 348 -13.06 22.19 2.66
N LEU A 349 -13.65 22.76 3.71
CA LEU A 349 -13.48 24.16 4.08
C LEU A 349 -12.49 24.40 5.21
N VAL A 350 -12.08 23.37 5.94
CA VAL A 350 -11.33 23.49 7.20
C VAL A 350 -10.00 24.24 7.08
N ARG A 351 -9.34 24.18 5.91
CA ARG A 351 -8.08 24.90 5.67
C ARG A 351 -8.27 26.32 5.12
N LEU A 352 -9.50 26.73 4.84
CA LEU A 352 -9.79 28.10 4.39
C LEU A 352 -9.77 29.07 5.56
N GLY A 353 -9.29 30.26 5.32
CA GLY A 353 -9.25 31.32 6.34
C GLY A 353 -10.60 31.99 6.60
N VAL A 354 -10.63 32.82 7.65
CA VAL A 354 -11.84 33.59 8.01
C VAL A 354 -12.34 34.44 6.85
N PRO A 355 -11.50 35.14 6.05
CA PRO A 355 -11.96 35.94 4.94
C PRO A 355 -12.80 35.20 3.91
N GLU A 356 -12.43 33.94 3.61
CA GLU A 356 -13.11 33.10 2.62
C GLU A 356 -14.48 32.61 3.10
N ILE A 357 -14.61 32.33 4.41
CA ILE A 357 -15.81 31.71 5.00
C ILE A 357 -16.71 32.67 5.75
N ALA A 358 -16.18 33.81 6.24
CA ALA A 358 -16.95 34.82 7.02
C ALA A 358 -16.95 36.22 6.37
N GLY A 359 -16.08 36.46 5.37
CA GLY A 359 -15.89 37.80 4.80
C GLY A 359 -15.26 38.75 5.81
N SER A 360 -15.67 40.05 5.77
CA SER A 360 -15.14 41.07 6.69
C SER A 360 -15.79 41.07 8.08
N GLY A 361 -16.70 40.12 8.37
CA GLY A 361 -17.44 40.05 9.62
C GLY A 361 -17.06 38.83 10.46
N LEU A 362 -17.41 38.87 11.76
CA LEU A 362 -17.24 37.74 12.70
C LEU A 362 -18.32 36.65 12.56
N ARG A 363 -19.29 36.81 11.65
CA ARG A 363 -20.39 35.87 11.45
C ARG A 363 -20.14 34.97 10.27
N LEU A 364 -20.17 33.64 10.50
CA LEU A 364 -20.09 32.66 9.45
C LEU A 364 -21.24 32.79 8.44
N ARG A 365 -20.91 32.74 7.17
CA ARG A 365 -21.88 32.83 6.06
C ARG A 365 -22.23 31.42 5.59
N PHE A 366 -23.11 30.74 6.32
CA PHE A 366 -23.45 29.33 6.04
C PHE A 366 -23.87 29.03 4.60
N VAL A 367 -24.63 29.95 3.97
CA VAL A 367 -25.03 29.80 2.56
C VAL A 367 -23.80 29.85 1.63
N ALA A 368 -22.91 30.83 1.83
CA ALA A 368 -21.68 30.95 1.05
C ALA A 368 -20.76 29.76 1.26
N MET A 369 -20.60 29.34 2.51
CA MET A 369 -19.83 28.11 2.86
C MET A 369 -20.37 26.87 2.15
N ARG A 370 -21.70 26.68 2.18
CA ARG A 370 -22.33 25.56 1.47
C ARG A 370 -22.09 25.62 -0.04
N THR A 371 -22.24 26.78 -0.64
CA THR A 371 -21.99 26.98 -2.07
C THR A 371 -20.54 26.72 -2.43
N LEU A 372 -19.59 27.21 -1.62
CA LEU A 372 -18.17 26.98 -1.81
C LEU A 372 -17.81 25.49 -1.67
N ALA A 373 -18.32 24.81 -0.63
CA ALA A 373 -18.12 23.38 -0.45
C ALA A 373 -18.65 22.56 -1.63
N LEU A 374 -19.83 22.90 -2.18
CA LEU A 374 -20.38 22.25 -3.37
C LEU A 374 -19.50 22.51 -4.61
N THR A 375 -18.97 23.72 -4.75
CA THR A 375 -18.06 24.07 -5.85
C THR A 375 -16.77 23.26 -5.77
N LEU A 376 -16.15 23.18 -4.59
CA LEU A 376 -14.97 22.37 -4.35
C LEU A 376 -15.23 20.87 -4.58
N ALA A 377 -16.35 20.36 -4.05
CA ALA A 377 -16.72 18.96 -4.26
C ALA A 377 -16.84 18.60 -5.76
N ARG A 378 -17.42 19.49 -6.57
CA ARG A 378 -17.54 19.32 -8.03
C ARG A 378 -16.17 19.45 -8.72
N ARG A 379 -15.41 20.50 -8.39
CA ARG A 379 -14.07 20.74 -8.98
C ARG A 379 -13.14 19.56 -8.78
N PHE A 380 -13.19 18.94 -7.61
CA PHE A 380 -12.33 17.81 -7.24
C PHE A 380 -13.00 16.43 -7.41
N MET A 381 -14.10 16.35 -8.13
CA MET A 381 -14.80 15.11 -8.47
C MET A 381 -15.13 14.24 -7.24
N VAL A 382 -15.45 14.86 -6.10
CA VAL A 382 -15.85 14.18 -4.89
C VAL A 382 -17.27 13.62 -5.07
N LYS A 383 -17.41 12.32 -5.11
CA LYS A 383 -18.71 11.63 -5.23
C LYS A 383 -19.32 11.48 -3.83
N SER A 384 -20.27 12.35 -3.54
CA SER A 384 -21.01 12.37 -2.27
C SER A 384 -22.48 12.63 -2.55
N PRO A 385 -23.43 11.86 -2.01
CA PRO A 385 -24.87 12.14 -2.12
C PRO A 385 -25.24 13.52 -1.59
N THR A 386 -24.63 13.93 -0.47
CA THR A 386 -24.79 15.26 0.10
C THR A 386 -23.50 15.69 0.81
N ILE A 387 -23.19 16.97 0.80
CA ILE A 387 -22.01 17.52 1.50
C ILE A 387 -22.17 17.54 3.03
N THR A 388 -23.39 17.32 3.54
CA THR A 388 -23.68 17.27 4.98
C THR A 388 -23.50 15.91 5.61
N GLN A 389 -23.25 14.86 4.80
CA GLN A 389 -22.95 13.54 5.34
C GLN A 389 -21.57 13.48 6.00
N GLY A 390 -21.42 12.63 7.00
CA GLY A 390 -20.15 12.42 7.69
C GLY A 390 -19.07 11.85 6.74
N ILE A 391 -17.83 12.30 6.87
CA ILE A 391 -16.72 11.91 6.00
C ILE A 391 -16.46 10.40 5.99
N ARG A 392 -16.70 9.72 7.11
CA ARG A 392 -16.52 8.24 7.25
C ARG A 392 -17.44 7.42 6.33
N SER A 393 -18.54 8.00 5.85
CA SER A 393 -19.47 7.30 4.96
C SER A 393 -19.01 7.25 3.50
N LEU A 394 -17.92 7.98 3.15
CA LEU A 394 -17.34 7.94 1.83
C LEU A 394 -16.41 6.74 1.64
N SER A 395 -16.31 6.24 0.40
CA SER A 395 -15.26 5.30 0.00
C SER A 395 -13.87 5.91 0.20
N GLY A 396 -12.85 5.06 0.40
CA GLY A 396 -11.47 5.50 0.58
C GLY A 396 -10.98 6.45 -0.53
N GLY A 397 -11.28 6.17 -1.78
CA GLY A 397 -10.92 7.04 -2.90
C GLY A 397 -11.59 8.43 -2.84
N ASN A 398 -12.86 8.50 -2.40
CA ASN A 398 -13.52 9.79 -2.21
C ASN A 398 -12.99 10.55 -0.98
N GLN A 399 -12.64 9.85 0.11
CA GLN A 399 -11.96 10.46 1.25
C GLN A 399 -10.61 11.07 0.83
N GLN A 400 -9.83 10.34 0.02
CA GLN A 400 -8.54 10.83 -0.50
C GLN A 400 -8.72 12.08 -1.38
N LYS A 401 -9.75 12.10 -2.24
CA LYS A 401 -10.08 13.29 -3.04
C LYS A 401 -10.48 14.48 -2.16
N VAL A 402 -11.17 14.27 -1.04
CA VAL A 402 -11.47 15.33 -0.08
C VAL A 402 -10.19 15.86 0.58
N ALA A 403 -9.25 14.99 0.98
CA ALA A 403 -7.97 15.40 1.56
C ALA A 403 -7.13 16.24 0.59
N ILE A 404 -7.05 15.82 -0.69
CA ILE A 404 -6.37 16.59 -1.74
C ILE A 404 -7.11 17.90 -2.04
N ALA A 405 -8.44 17.88 -2.13
CA ALA A 405 -9.25 19.08 -2.36
C ALA A 405 -9.09 20.11 -1.26
N GLN A 406 -9.05 19.67 0.00
CA GLN A 406 -8.79 20.49 1.17
C GLN A 406 -7.40 21.16 1.11
N ALA A 407 -6.37 20.41 0.67
CA ALA A 407 -5.04 20.95 0.49
C ALA A 407 -4.96 21.98 -0.63
N LEU A 408 -5.65 21.73 -1.74
CA LEU A 408 -5.67 22.59 -2.92
C LEU A 408 -6.64 23.79 -2.80
N ALA A 409 -7.51 23.81 -1.79
CA ALA A 409 -8.50 24.90 -1.61
C ALA A 409 -7.85 26.27 -1.40
N ARG A 410 -6.60 26.34 -0.92
CA ARG A 410 -5.81 27.58 -0.72
C ARG A 410 -4.91 27.92 -1.92
N GLU A 411 -5.01 27.17 -3.01
CA GLU A 411 -4.22 27.36 -4.23
C GLU A 411 -2.70 27.47 -3.97
N PRO A 412 -2.08 26.45 -3.32
CA PRO A 412 -0.65 26.45 -3.05
C PRO A 412 0.14 26.42 -4.37
N LEU A 413 1.42 26.84 -4.35
CA LEU A 413 2.34 26.66 -5.47
C LEU A 413 2.99 25.25 -5.46
N LEU A 414 3.13 24.67 -4.27
CA LEU A 414 3.73 23.35 -4.03
C LEU A 414 2.75 22.45 -3.28
N LEU A 415 2.42 21.32 -3.88
CA LEU A 415 1.64 20.26 -3.23
C LEU A 415 2.58 19.10 -2.88
N LEU A 416 2.60 18.73 -1.61
CA LEU A 416 3.39 17.64 -1.05
C LEU A 416 2.46 16.48 -0.69
N LEU A 417 2.71 15.29 -1.22
CA LEU A 417 1.86 14.11 -1.05
C LEU A 417 2.65 12.92 -0.56
N GLU A 418 2.19 12.25 0.49
CA GLU A 418 2.69 10.93 0.87
C GLU A 418 1.71 9.87 0.40
N GLU A 419 2.19 8.89 -0.38
CA GLU A 419 1.42 7.74 -0.84
C GLU A 419 0.00 8.12 -1.32
N PRO A 420 -0.14 9.03 -2.30
CA PRO A 420 -1.42 9.69 -2.60
C PRO A 420 -2.53 8.74 -3.02
N THR A 421 -2.20 7.53 -3.46
CA THR A 421 -3.20 6.55 -3.94
C THR A 421 -3.17 5.22 -3.18
N ARG A 422 -2.51 5.17 -2.01
CA ARG A 422 -2.48 3.96 -1.18
C ARG A 422 -3.88 3.55 -0.73
N GLY A 423 -4.26 2.30 -1.01
CA GLY A 423 -5.58 1.76 -0.67
C GLY A 423 -6.75 2.47 -1.36
N VAL A 424 -6.52 3.00 -2.57
CA VAL A 424 -7.52 3.65 -3.42
C VAL A 424 -7.82 2.76 -4.62
N ASP A 425 -9.08 2.66 -5.01
CA ASP A 425 -9.50 1.90 -6.18
C ASP A 425 -8.97 2.53 -7.50
N ILE A 426 -8.84 1.71 -8.55
CA ILE A 426 -8.24 2.09 -9.83
C ILE A 426 -8.91 3.32 -10.45
N GLN A 427 -10.25 3.41 -10.40
CA GLN A 427 -10.96 4.54 -10.96
C GLN A 427 -10.64 5.83 -10.21
N SER A 428 -10.63 5.77 -8.88
CA SER A 428 -10.27 6.90 -8.02
C SER A 428 -8.79 7.29 -8.17
N LYS A 429 -7.86 6.34 -8.38
CA LYS A 429 -6.45 6.62 -8.71
C LYS A 429 -6.35 7.48 -9.98
N ARG A 430 -7.03 7.08 -11.06
CA ARG A 430 -7.05 7.85 -12.32
C ARG A 430 -7.64 9.25 -12.14
N GLU A 431 -8.71 9.38 -11.36
CA GLU A 431 -9.32 10.68 -11.05
C GLU A 431 -8.34 11.57 -10.27
N ILE A 432 -7.59 11.01 -9.29
CA ILE A 432 -6.56 11.73 -8.54
C ILE A 432 -5.43 12.18 -9.47
N TYR A 433 -4.89 11.30 -10.31
CA TYR A 433 -3.81 11.68 -11.24
C TYR A 433 -4.24 12.81 -12.20
N ARG A 434 -5.47 12.77 -12.72
CA ARG A 434 -6.01 13.88 -13.52
C ARG A 434 -6.04 15.20 -12.75
N LEU A 435 -6.38 15.17 -11.45
CA LEU A 435 -6.36 16.37 -10.60
C LEU A 435 -4.94 16.89 -10.40
N LEU A 436 -3.96 16.00 -10.18
CA LEU A 436 -2.55 16.39 -10.02
C LEU A 436 -2.01 16.99 -11.32
N HIS A 437 -2.29 16.37 -12.46
CA HIS A 437 -1.88 16.88 -13.76
C HIS A 437 -2.55 18.22 -14.10
N ALA A 438 -3.84 18.40 -13.77
CA ALA A 438 -4.52 19.69 -13.95
C ALA A 438 -3.90 20.76 -13.07
N PHE A 439 -3.42 20.42 -11.88
CA PHE A 439 -2.76 21.36 -10.97
C PHE A 439 -1.40 21.80 -11.50
N VAL A 440 -0.54 20.86 -11.96
CA VAL A 440 0.77 21.22 -12.52
C VAL A 440 0.66 21.93 -13.86
N ALA A 441 -0.39 21.70 -14.65
CA ALA A 441 -0.64 22.42 -15.89
C ALA A 441 -0.82 23.93 -15.69
N LEU A 442 -1.18 24.37 -14.47
CA LEU A 442 -1.23 25.79 -14.08
C LEU A 442 0.15 26.38 -13.74
N GLY A 443 1.23 25.61 -13.87
CA GLY A 443 2.59 26.03 -13.53
C GLY A 443 3.00 25.73 -12.09
N HIS A 444 2.17 25.01 -11.32
CA HIS A 444 2.47 24.58 -9.97
C HIS A 444 3.35 23.32 -9.95
N VAL A 445 3.81 22.90 -8.78
CA VAL A 445 4.64 21.71 -8.60
C VAL A 445 3.96 20.75 -7.64
N VAL A 446 4.04 19.45 -7.96
CA VAL A 446 3.74 18.36 -7.05
C VAL A 446 5.04 17.64 -6.73
N VAL A 447 5.33 17.42 -5.44
CA VAL A 447 6.34 16.46 -4.99
C VAL A 447 5.60 15.38 -4.23
N MET A 448 5.78 14.12 -4.64
CA MET A 448 5.13 13.00 -3.99
C MET A 448 6.14 11.94 -3.56
N TYR A 449 5.93 11.37 -2.39
CA TYR A 449 6.63 10.18 -1.93
C TYR A 449 5.79 8.96 -2.27
N CYS A 450 6.36 7.99 -2.97
CA CYS A 450 5.72 6.73 -3.34
C CYS A 450 6.70 5.58 -3.19
N THR A 451 6.19 4.43 -2.75
CA THR A 451 6.94 3.18 -2.68
C THR A 451 6.71 2.28 -3.90
N GLU A 452 5.59 2.45 -4.61
CA GLU A 452 5.24 1.65 -5.78
C GLU A 452 5.79 2.29 -7.07
N VAL A 453 6.69 1.59 -7.79
CA VAL A 453 7.25 2.07 -9.08
C VAL A 453 6.16 2.29 -10.12
N LEU A 454 5.10 1.46 -10.11
CA LEU A 454 3.99 1.60 -11.04
C LEU A 454 3.22 2.91 -10.83
N GLU A 455 3.01 3.32 -9.57
CA GLU A 455 2.36 4.59 -9.24
C GLU A 455 3.17 5.78 -9.76
N VAL A 456 4.48 5.73 -9.55
CA VAL A 456 5.41 6.77 -10.07
C VAL A 456 5.36 6.82 -11.58
N PHE A 457 5.39 5.67 -12.25
CA PHE A 457 5.37 5.58 -13.70
C PHE A 457 4.07 6.11 -14.32
N ASP A 458 2.93 5.96 -13.64
CA ASP A 458 1.63 6.43 -14.11
C ASP A 458 1.39 7.93 -13.84
N ALA A 459 1.96 8.46 -12.77
CA ALA A 459 1.61 9.78 -12.26
C ALA A 459 2.69 10.85 -12.45
N ALA A 460 3.98 10.49 -12.36
CA ALA A 460 5.06 11.45 -12.31
C ALA A 460 5.64 11.82 -13.68
N ASP A 461 6.31 12.98 -13.73
CA ASP A 461 7.14 13.40 -14.87
C ASP A 461 8.61 13.03 -14.64
N ARG A 462 9.04 13.05 -13.37
CA ARG A 462 10.41 12.71 -12.94
C ARG A 462 10.40 11.90 -11.67
N VAL A 463 11.44 11.08 -11.49
CA VAL A 463 11.71 10.37 -10.24
C VAL A 463 13.13 10.62 -9.75
N ILE A 464 13.27 10.77 -8.43
CA ILE A 464 14.52 10.85 -7.71
C ILE A 464 14.50 9.74 -6.66
N VAL A 465 15.50 8.87 -6.71
CA VAL A 465 15.66 7.81 -5.72
C VAL A 465 16.48 8.34 -4.56
N VAL A 466 15.99 8.13 -3.36
CA VAL A 466 16.68 8.51 -2.12
C VAL A 466 17.16 7.24 -1.44
N SER A 467 18.46 7.17 -1.17
CA SER A 467 19.08 6.05 -0.48
C SER A 467 20.11 6.58 0.52
N ASP A 468 19.97 6.17 1.79
CA ASP A 468 20.83 6.61 2.91
C ASP A 468 21.02 8.14 2.96
N GLY A 469 19.92 8.88 2.80
CA GLY A 469 19.88 10.34 2.85
C GLY A 469 20.53 11.05 1.65
N ARG A 470 20.86 10.34 0.58
CA ARG A 470 21.42 10.88 -0.67
C ARG A 470 20.42 10.79 -1.80
N LEU A 471 20.41 11.79 -2.65
CA LEU A 471 19.56 11.83 -3.82
C LEU A 471 20.30 11.31 -5.06
N SER A 472 19.64 10.47 -5.84
CA SER A 472 20.10 10.10 -7.18
C SER A 472 19.98 11.28 -8.15
N PRO A 473 20.61 11.22 -9.32
CA PRO A 473 20.21 12.05 -10.45
C PRO A 473 18.72 11.89 -10.74
N SER A 474 18.08 12.97 -11.19
CA SER A 474 16.68 12.94 -11.59
C SER A 474 16.51 12.15 -12.89
N LEU A 475 15.66 11.14 -12.88
CA LEU A 475 15.31 10.34 -14.04
C LEU A 475 14.00 10.88 -14.64
N ALA A 476 14.02 11.22 -15.93
CA ALA A 476 12.84 11.68 -16.64
C ALA A 476 12.03 10.46 -17.11
N LEU A 477 10.74 10.41 -16.77
CA LEU A 477 9.90 9.24 -17.06
C LEU A 477 9.55 9.10 -18.56
N CYS A 478 9.70 10.16 -19.34
CA CYS A 478 9.58 10.10 -20.80
C CYS A 478 10.68 9.25 -21.47
N ASP A 479 11.79 9.01 -20.80
CA ASP A 479 12.91 8.19 -21.33
C ASP A 479 12.65 6.68 -21.20
N TYR A 480 11.59 6.31 -20.45
CA TYR A 480 11.23 4.92 -20.17
C TYR A 480 10.01 4.48 -20.98
N ALA A 481 10.20 3.50 -21.87
CA ALA A 481 9.10 2.92 -22.63
C ALA A 481 8.21 1.98 -21.77
N HIS A 482 8.83 1.33 -20.77
CA HIS A 482 8.19 0.31 -19.93
C HIS A 482 8.56 0.49 -18.46
N VAL A 483 7.63 0.12 -17.58
CA VAL A 483 7.81 0.24 -16.12
C VAL A 483 8.96 -0.64 -15.60
N GLU A 484 9.23 -1.77 -16.25
CA GLU A 484 10.28 -2.72 -15.90
C GLU A 484 11.69 -2.08 -16.01
N GLN A 485 11.88 -1.25 -17.03
CA GLN A 485 13.13 -0.52 -17.19
C GLN A 485 13.34 0.47 -16.04
N LEU A 486 12.30 1.21 -15.68
CA LEU A 486 12.31 2.10 -14.54
C LEU A 486 12.57 1.34 -13.23
N ALA A 487 11.88 0.21 -13.01
CA ALA A 487 12.05 -0.61 -11.83
C ALA A 487 13.48 -1.13 -11.68
N THR A 488 14.10 -1.55 -12.78
CA THR A 488 15.51 -1.98 -12.80
C THR A 488 16.45 -0.85 -12.39
N ASP A 489 16.27 0.35 -12.95
CA ASP A 489 17.11 1.50 -12.63
C ASP A 489 16.90 1.98 -11.19
N VAL A 490 15.65 2.02 -10.71
CA VAL A 490 15.33 2.37 -9.31
C VAL A 490 16.00 1.38 -8.35
N THR A 491 15.84 0.07 -8.57
CA THR A 491 16.45 -0.97 -7.73
C THR A 491 17.99 -0.86 -7.73
N ARG A 492 18.58 -0.57 -8.89
CA ARG A 492 20.04 -0.36 -9.00
C ARG A 492 20.48 0.86 -8.18
N LEU A 493 19.77 1.97 -8.24
CA LEU A 493 20.09 3.19 -7.50
C LEU A 493 19.93 3.00 -5.98
N GLU A 494 18.90 2.27 -5.54
CA GLU A 494 18.72 1.92 -4.13
C GLU A 494 19.88 1.06 -3.59
N ARG A 495 20.37 0.09 -4.37
CA ARG A 495 21.49 -0.78 -3.97
C ARG A 495 22.83 -0.04 -3.96
N HIS A 496 23.08 0.86 -4.89
CA HIS A 496 24.35 1.59 -4.96
C HIS A 496 24.54 2.57 -3.79
N GLY A 497 23.45 3.15 -3.28
CA GLY A 497 23.48 3.93 -2.04
C GLY A 497 23.99 3.11 -0.85
N ARG A 498 23.46 1.89 -0.68
CA ARG A 498 23.87 0.96 0.39
C ARG A 498 25.31 0.46 0.26
N ALA A 499 25.79 0.22 -0.97
CA ALA A 499 27.16 -0.26 -1.19
C ALA A 499 28.24 0.77 -0.83
N GLN A 500 27.95 2.07 -0.94
CA GLN A 500 28.90 3.13 -0.52
C GLN A 500 28.89 3.39 0.99
N ALA A 501 27.84 3.06 1.69
CA ALA A 501 27.76 3.16 3.16
C ALA A 501 28.53 2.03 3.86
N GLY A 502 28.73 0.88 3.20
CA GLY A 502 29.43 -0.28 3.75
C GLY A 502 30.97 -0.22 3.73
N VAL A 503 31.60 0.87 3.26
CA VAL A 503 33.07 1.01 3.12
C VAL A 503 33.63 2.10 4.05
N LEU A 504 33.07 2.29 5.22
CA LEU A 504 33.70 3.02 6.32
C LEU A 504 33.96 2.08 7.48
N VAL A 505 34.98 1.19 7.34
CA VAL A 505 35.68 0.58 8.47
C VAL A 505 36.78 1.56 8.89
N PRO A 506 36.82 2.02 10.15
CA PRO A 506 37.86 2.89 10.63
C PRO A 506 39.18 2.11 10.79
N GLY A 507 40.27 2.71 10.29
CA GLY A 507 41.61 2.34 10.68
C GLY A 507 41.93 2.85 12.10
#